data_1f12bd27a3f839894b99dd4f5b2e7a3b
#
_entry.id   1f12bd27a3f839894b99dd4f5b2e7a3b
#
_cell.length_a   1.000
_cell.length_b   1.000
_cell.length_c   1.000
_cell.angle_alpha   90.00
_cell.angle_beta   90.00
_cell.angle_gamma   90.00
#
_symmetry.space_group_name_H-M   'P 1'
#
loop_
_entity.id
_entity.type
_entity.pdbx_description
1 polymer ?
#
loop_
_entity_poly.entity_id
_entity_poly.type
_entity_poly.pdbx_seq_one_letter_code
_entity_poly.pdbx_strand_id
1 'polypeptide(L)'
;MSEKQYDLVVLGGGTAGYVAAIRASQLGKNVAIVEKSLLGGTCLHKGCIPTKSLLKSAEVHHTIKNATSFGIDVNDFNINFENILKRKDAIVSQMYQGVNQLMQHHHIDVYNGTGRILGTSIFSPQSGTISVEYDDGDSDLIPNQFVLIATGSTPKSLPFIEFDHERILSSDDILSI
;
A
#
# COMPACT_ATOMS: atom_id res chain seq x y z
N MET A 1 -7.91 26.75 -18.31
CA MET A 1 -7.72 26.40 -16.90
C MET A 1 -6.21 26.33 -16.70
N SER A 2 -5.62 26.98 -15.68
CA SER A 2 -4.19 26.84 -15.41
C SER A 2 -3.96 25.39 -14.98
N GLU A 3 -3.11 24.67 -15.70
CA GLU A 3 -2.69 23.33 -15.30
C GLU A 3 -2.11 23.40 -13.89
N LYS A 4 -2.60 22.53 -13.01
CA LYS A 4 -2.10 22.46 -11.62
C LYS A 4 -0.66 21.98 -11.65
N GLN A 5 0.28 22.80 -11.18
CA GLN A 5 1.69 22.46 -11.13
C GLN A 5 2.08 21.98 -9.73
N TYR A 6 2.85 20.92 -9.65
CA TYR A 6 3.33 20.34 -8.39
C TYR A 6 4.83 20.61 -8.18
N ASP A 7 5.18 20.86 -6.92
CA ASP A 7 6.60 20.86 -6.53
C ASP A 7 7.17 19.43 -6.56
N LEU A 8 6.37 18.46 -6.09
CA LEU A 8 6.77 17.06 -6.00
C LEU A 8 5.65 16.14 -6.46
N VAL A 9 5.96 15.23 -7.37
CA VAL A 9 5.11 14.07 -7.68
C VAL A 9 5.79 12.80 -7.19
N VAL A 10 5.05 12.00 -6.44
CA VAL A 10 5.53 10.72 -5.88
C VAL A 10 4.93 9.58 -6.70
N LEU A 11 5.78 8.73 -7.28
CA LEU A 11 5.36 7.50 -7.94
C LEU A 11 5.37 6.34 -6.95
N GLY A 12 4.17 5.88 -6.61
CA GLY A 12 3.92 4.81 -5.64
C GLY A 12 3.51 5.35 -4.27
N GLY A 13 2.33 4.92 -3.83
CA GLY A 13 1.69 5.31 -2.58
C GLY A 13 1.97 4.35 -1.41
N GLY A 14 3.05 3.57 -1.48
CA GLY A 14 3.51 2.73 -0.38
C GLY A 14 4.10 3.53 0.79
N THR A 15 4.66 2.83 1.79
CA THR A 15 5.15 3.46 3.03
C THR A 15 6.17 4.58 2.77
N ALA A 16 7.08 4.38 1.83
CA ALA A 16 8.05 5.42 1.45
C ALA A 16 7.35 6.62 0.80
N GLY A 17 6.41 6.35 -0.12
CA GLY A 17 5.75 7.38 -0.91
C GLY A 17 4.82 8.26 -0.08
N TYR A 18 3.84 7.69 0.62
CA TYR A 18 2.89 8.51 1.37
C TYR A 18 3.53 9.27 2.54
N VAL A 19 4.54 8.69 3.21
CA VAL A 19 5.26 9.39 4.28
C VAL A 19 6.06 10.57 3.73
N ALA A 20 6.75 10.39 2.60
CA ALA A 20 7.47 11.48 1.95
C ALA A 20 6.52 12.59 1.46
N ALA A 21 5.38 12.22 0.88
CA ALA A 21 4.36 13.16 0.43
C ALA A 21 3.81 14.01 1.59
N ILE A 22 3.45 13.38 2.71
CA ILE A 22 3.00 14.07 3.93
C ILE A 22 4.10 15.05 4.39
N ARG A 23 5.34 14.58 4.46
CA ARG A 23 6.43 15.44 4.92
C ARG A 23 6.67 16.62 3.99
N ALA A 24 6.62 16.43 2.69
CA ALA A 24 6.75 17.52 1.71
C ALA A 24 5.61 18.54 1.85
N SER A 25 4.35 18.07 2.01
CA SER A 25 3.21 18.95 2.26
C SER A 25 3.37 19.75 3.55
N GLN A 26 3.82 19.15 4.65
CA GLN A 26 4.12 19.85 5.91
C GLN A 26 5.19 20.93 5.75
N LEU A 27 6.05 20.82 4.76
CA LEU A 27 7.06 21.81 4.39
C LEU A 27 6.53 22.87 3.40
N GLY A 28 5.21 22.91 3.18
CA GLY A 28 4.55 23.90 2.32
C GLY A 28 4.66 23.62 0.84
N LYS A 29 4.94 22.36 0.43
CA LYS A 29 5.03 21.97 -0.98
C LYS A 29 3.69 21.50 -1.53
N ASN A 30 3.42 21.81 -2.81
CA ASN A 30 2.32 21.22 -3.56
C ASN A 30 2.72 19.80 -4.00
N VAL A 31 1.97 18.80 -3.54
CA VAL A 31 2.35 17.38 -3.71
C VAL A 31 1.23 16.59 -4.35
N ALA A 32 1.60 15.69 -5.27
CA ALA A 32 0.73 14.62 -5.75
C ALA A 32 1.37 13.25 -5.57
N ILE A 33 0.52 12.23 -5.44
CA ILE A 33 0.91 10.82 -5.47
C ILE A 33 0.21 10.16 -6.66
N VAL A 34 0.96 9.35 -7.40
CA VAL A 34 0.40 8.45 -8.42
C VAL A 34 0.53 7.03 -7.90
N GLU A 35 -0.60 6.35 -7.72
CA GLU A 35 -0.66 4.96 -7.23
C GLU A 35 -1.59 4.14 -8.14
N LYS A 36 -1.09 3.01 -8.63
CA LYS A 36 -1.82 2.13 -9.53
C LYS A 36 -2.82 1.19 -8.84
N SER A 37 -2.73 1.08 -7.51
CA SER A 37 -3.62 0.23 -6.74
C SER A 37 -4.11 0.97 -5.48
N LEU A 38 -3.82 0.48 -4.28
CA LEU A 38 -4.27 1.11 -3.04
C LEU A 38 -3.12 1.76 -2.28
N LEU A 39 -3.36 2.96 -1.73
CA LEU A 39 -2.43 3.63 -0.84
C LEU A 39 -2.10 2.75 0.37
N GLY A 40 -0.83 2.80 0.82
CA GLY A 40 -0.33 2.00 1.94
C GLY A 40 0.68 0.93 1.53
N GLY A 41 0.62 0.48 0.27
CA GLY A 41 1.58 -0.45 -0.33
C GLY A 41 1.65 -1.81 0.36
N THR A 42 2.74 -2.53 0.13
CA THR A 42 2.94 -3.90 0.61
C THR A 42 2.78 -4.02 2.12
N CYS A 43 3.35 -3.13 2.91
CA CYS A 43 3.28 -3.22 4.38
C CYS A 43 1.83 -3.24 4.89
N LEU A 44 0.97 -2.40 4.35
CA LEU A 44 -0.41 -2.28 4.80
C LEU A 44 -1.29 -3.42 4.28
N HIS A 45 -1.18 -3.78 3.01
CA HIS A 45 -2.11 -4.69 2.36
C HIS A 45 -1.62 -6.14 2.31
N LYS A 46 -0.30 -6.36 2.14
CA LYS A 46 0.29 -7.66 1.82
C LYS A 46 1.55 -7.97 2.64
N GLY A 47 1.68 -7.38 3.84
CA GLY A 47 2.89 -7.53 4.64
C GLY A 47 2.66 -7.33 6.13
N CYS A 48 3.18 -6.23 6.67
CA CYS A 48 3.30 -5.98 8.10
C CYS A 48 1.96 -6.09 8.85
N ILE A 49 0.93 -5.40 8.37
CA ILE A 49 -0.34 -5.27 9.08
C ILE A 49 -1.11 -6.59 9.10
N PRO A 50 -1.40 -7.25 7.95
CA PRO A 50 -2.09 -8.53 7.97
C PRO A 50 -1.30 -9.60 8.73
N THR A 51 0.03 -9.67 8.55
CA THR A 51 0.87 -10.63 9.26
C THR A 51 0.78 -10.46 10.78
N LYS A 52 0.92 -9.24 11.29
CA LYS A 52 0.81 -8.96 12.72
C LYS A 52 -0.57 -9.24 13.28
N SER A 53 -1.62 -9.00 12.49
CA SER A 53 -2.98 -9.35 12.89
C SER A 53 -3.15 -10.86 13.08
N LEU A 54 -2.64 -11.68 12.14
CA LEU A 54 -2.69 -13.14 12.22
C LEU A 54 -1.81 -13.66 13.38
N LEU A 55 -0.59 -13.14 13.51
CA LEU A 55 0.30 -13.52 14.63
C LEU A 55 -0.32 -13.21 15.98
N LYS A 56 -1.05 -12.09 16.12
CA LYS A 56 -1.74 -11.79 17.37
C LYS A 56 -2.83 -12.81 17.71
N SER A 57 -3.55 -13.31 16.72
CA SER A 57 -4.53 -14.38 16.92
C SER A 57 -3.86 -15.70 17.33
N ALA A 58 -2.71 -16.03 16.73
CA ALA A 58 -1.92 -17.19 17.11
C ALA A 58 -1.35 -17.08 18.53
N GLU A 59 -0.89 -15.88 18.92
CA GLU A 59 -0.41 -15.59 20.29
C GLU A 59 -1.54 -15.78 21.32
N VAL A 60 -2.73 -15.27 21.05
CA VAL A 60 -3.91 -15.44 21.91
C VAL A 60 -4.24 -16.93 22.06
N HIS A 61 -4.28 -17.68 20.96
CA HIS A 61 -4.48 -19.13 20.99
C HIS A 61 -3.43 -19.83 21.85
N HIS A 62 -2.16 -19.50 21.67
CA HIS A 62 -1.06 -20.07 22.47
C HIS A 62 -1.22 -19.73 23.96
N THR A 63 -1.61 -18.51 24.30
CA THR A 63 -1.85 -18.07 25.68
C THR A 63 -2.99 -18.88 26.32
N ILE A 64 -4.12 -19.05 25.61
CA ILE A 64 -5.27 -19.84 26.09
C ILE A 64 -4.84 -21.30 26.33
N LYS A 65 -4.11 -21.88 25.37
CA LYS A 65 -3.65 -23.26 25.45
C LYS A 65 -2.72 -23.52 26.68
N ASN A 66 -1.96 -22.53 27.09
CA ASN A 66 -1.04 -22.60 28.22
C ASN A 66 -1.57 -21.90 29.49
N ALA A 67 -2.85 -21.55 29.53
CA ALA A 67 -3.45 -20.79 30.63
C ALA A 67 -3.31 -21.46 32.00
N THR A 68 -3.33 -22.78 32.05
CA THR A 68 -3.17 -23.55 33.29
C THR A 68 -1.83 -23.28 34.00
N SER A 69 -0.75 -22.98 33.27
CA SER A 69 0.53 -22.60 33.87
C SER A 69 0.47 -21.26 34.63
N PHE A 70 -0.58 -20.47 34.39
CA PHE A 70 -0.86 -19.21 35.08
C PHE A 70 -1.98 -19.34 36.12
N GLY A 71 -2.42 -20.58 36.44
CA GLY A 71 -3.50 -20.83 37.38
C GLY A 71 -4.90 -20.52 36.83
N ILE A 72 -5.06 -20.48 35.50
CA ILE A 72 -6.34 -20.22 34.82
C ILE A 72 -6.78 -21.48 34.10
N ASP A 73 -7.92 -22.03 34.53
CA ASP A 73 -8.52 -23.20 33.86
C ASP A 73 -9.40 -22.78 32.73
N VAL A 74 -9.12 -23.28 31.53
CA VAL A 74 -9.93 -23.10 30.33
C VAL A 74 -10.42 -24.48 29.91
N ASN A 75 -11.73 -24.71 29.99
CA ASN A 75 -12.29 -26.04 29.72
C ASN A 75 -12.35 -26.32 28.21
N ASP A 76 -13.04 -25.46 27.44
CA ASP A 76 -13.20 -25.63 25.99
C ASP A 76 -13.05 -24.31 25.27
N PHE A 77 -12.40 -24.33 24.11
CA PHE A 77 -12.38 -23.21 23.17
C PHE A 77 -12.27 -23.72 21.74
N ASN A 78 -12.83 -22.96 20.81
CA ASN A 78 -12.78 -23.26 19.38
C ASN A 78 -12.12 -22.14 18.61
N ILE A 79 -11.36 -22.51 17.58
CA ILE A 79 -10.79 -21.56 16.62
C ILE A 79 -11.77 -21.38 15.46
N ASN A 80 -12.18 -20.15 15.23
CA ASN A 80 -12.92 -19.77 14.02
C ASN A 80 -12.00 -19.03 13.10
N PHE A 81 -11.44 -19.73 12.10
CA PHE A 81 -10.45 -19.17 11.18
C PHE A 81 -11.05 -18.07 10.31
N GLU A 82 -12.30 -18.21 9.88
CA GLU A 82 -12.99 -17.18 9.09
C GLU A 82 -13.09 -15.84 9.86
N ASN A 83 -13.39 -15.89 11.15
CA ASN A 83 -13.42 -14.68 11.97
C ASN A 83 -12.03 -14.08 12.20
N ILE A 84 -10.98 -14.90 12.21
CA ILE A 84 -9.58 -14.41 12.26
C ILE A 84 -9.27 -13.62 10.97
N LEU A 85 -9.65 -14.14 9.82
CA LEU A 85 -9.48 -13.46 8.54
C LEU A 85 -10.30 -12.16 8.47
N LYS A 86 -11.59 -12.20 8.83
CA LYS A 86 -12.43 -10.99 8.89
C LYS A 86 -11.86 -9.91 9.80
N ARG A 87 -11.30 -10.29 10.96
CA ARG A 87 -10.61 -9.35 11.85
C ARG A 87 -9.38 -8.74 11.19
N LYS A 88 -8.57 -9.55 10.50
CA LYS A 88 -7.41 -9.07 9.73
C LYS A 88 -7.84 -8.04 8.68
N ASP A 89 -8.86 -8.35 7.89
CA ASP A 89 -9.36 -7.49 6.82
C ASP A 89 -9.95 -6.17 7.35
N ALA A 90 -10.65 -6.23 8.47
CA ALA A 90 -11.17 -5.04 9.13
C ALA A 90 -10.04 -4.10 9.59
N ILE A 91 -8.94 -4.64 10.14
CA ILE A 91 -7.77 -3.85 10.55
C ILE A 91 -7.10 -3.22 9.33
N VAL A 92 -6.88 -3.98 8.26
CA VAL A 92 -6.29 -3.48 7.01
C VAL A 92 -7.16 -2.34 6.44
N SER A 93 -8.48 -2.54 6.36
CA SER A 93 -9.42 -1.54 5.87
C SER A 93 -9.39 -0.26 6.71
N GLN A 94 -9.40 -0.37 8.04
CA GLN A 94 -9.32 0.78 8.94
C GLN A 94 -8.02 1.58 8.73
N MET A 95 -6.89 0.89 8.61
CA MET A 95 -5.59 1.54 8.37
C MET A 95 -5.54 2.22 7.00
N TYR A 96 -6.09 1.59 5.96
CA TYR A 96 -6.22 2.18 4.63
C TYR A 96 -7.04 3.47 4.64
N GLN A 97 -8.20 3.46 5.33
CA GLN A 97 -9.00 4.67 5.50
C GLN A 97 -8.21 5.78 6.20
N GLY A 98 -7.41 5.43 7.22
CA GLY A 98 -6.54 6.37 7.91
C GLY A 98 -5.51 7.03 6.99
N VAL A 99 -4.88 6.25 6.09
CA VAL A 99 -3.93 6.80 5.09
C VAL A 99 -4.65 7.75 4.13
N ASN A 100 -5.84 7.39 3.64
CA ASN A 100 -6.63 8.29 2.78
C ASN A 100 -6.99 9.60 3.49
N GLN A 101 -7.40 9.54 4.75
CA GLN A 101 -7.70 10.73 5.56
C GLN A 101 -6.45 11.63 5.72
N LEU A 102 -5.26 11.04 5.88
CA LEU A 102 -4.01 11.79 5.93
C LEU A 102 -3.73 12.50 4.60
N MET A 103 -3.99 11.88 3.45
CA MET A 103 -3.84 12.55 2.14
C MET A 103 -4.77 13.75 2.05
N GLN A 104 -6.03 13.59 2.41
CA GLN A 104 -7.01 14.68 2.41
C GLN A 104 -6.64 15.81 3.38
N HIS A 105 -6.24 15.46 4.62
CA HIS A 105 -5.84 16.43 5.64
C HIS A 105 -4.64 17.28 5.20
N HIS A 106 -3.72 16.68 4.49
CA HIS A 106 -2.52 17.35 3.98
C HIS A 106 -2.68 17.91 2.57
N HIS A 107 -3.91 17.90 2.00
CA HIS A 107 -4.20 18.41 0.66
C HIS A 107 -3.31 17.82 -0.44
N ILE A 108 -2.97 16.52 -0.30
CA ILE A 108 -2.19 15.78 -1.27
C ILE A 108 -3.15 15.20 -2.31
N ASP A 109 -2.94 15.52 -3.58
CA ASP A 109 -3.73 14.94 -4.66
C ASP A 109 -3.30 13.51 -4.93
N VAL A 110 -4.27 12.61 -5.08
CA VAL A 110 -4.02 11.19 -5.37
C VAL A 110 -4.59 10.86 -6.73
N TYR A 111 -3.71 10.46 -7.64
CA TYR A 111 -4.05 9.97 -8.97
C TYR A 111 -4.01 8.43 -8.96
N ASN A 112 -5.16 7.81 -9.19
CA ASN A 112 -5.28 6.35 -9.22
C ASN A 112 -5.03 5.84 -10.65
N GLY A 113 -3.77 5.51 -10.96
CA GLY A 113 -3.36 5.08 -12.30
C GLY A 113 -1.89 4.70 -12.36
N THR A 114 -1.46 4.27 -13.53
CA THR A 114 -0.08 3.90 -13.78
C THR A 114 0.74 5.13 -14.18
N GLY A 115 1.66 5.55 -13.31
CA GLY A 115 2.56 6.67 -13.57
C GLY A 115 3.78 6.29 -14.39
N ARG A 116 4.11 7.10 -15.38
CA ARG A 116 5.31 6.98 -16.20
C ARG A 116 6.07 8.30 -16.25
N ILE A 117 7.39 8.25 -16.12
CA ILE A 117 8.26 9.42 -16.29
C ILE A 117 8.51 9.60 -17.79
N LEU A 118 8.13 10.76 -18.29
CA LEU A 118 8.35 11.10 -19.70
C LEU A 118 9.75 11.72 -19.89
N GLY A 119 10.38 11.35 -20.98
CA GLY A 119 11.56 12.04 -21.47
C GLY A 119 11.19 13.41 -22.09
N THR A 120 12.19 14.20 -22.42
CA THR A 120 11.99 15.45 -23.20
C THR A 120 11.40 15.16 -24.57
N SER A 121 10.34 15.87 -24.93
CA SER A 121 9.75 15.82 -26.27
C SER A 121 9.28 17.21 -26.68
N ILE A 122 8.91 17.37 -27.95
CA ILE A 122 8.31 18.62 -28.44
C ILE A 122 6.98 18.96 -27.78
N PHE A 123 6.28 17.94 -27.25
CA PHE A 123 5.00 18.08 -26.54
C PHE A 123 5.17 18.22 -25.02
N SER A 124 6.33 17.85 -24.47
CA SER A 124 6.69 18.00 -23.07
C SER A 124 8.16 18.43 -22.97
N PRO A 125 8.44 19.76 -23.08
CA PRO A 125 9.81 20.26 -23.09
C PRO A 125 10.51 20.11 -21.74
N GLN A 126 9.78 19.92 -20.64
CA GLN A 126 10.34 19.63 -19.32
C GLN A 126 10.55 18.12 -19.18
N SER A 127 11.81 17.72 -18.99
CA SER A 127 12.16 16.36 -18.60
C SER A 127 11.60 16.06 -17.22
N GLY A 128 10.99 14.86 -17.06
CA GLY A 128 10.49 14.39 -15.78
C GLY A 128 8.99 14.65 -15.52
N THR A 129 8.25 15.22 -16.49
CA THR A 129 6.79 15.24 -16.43
C THR A 129 6.24 13.83 -16.26
N ILE A 130 5.25 13.67 -15.38
CA ILE A 130 4.59 12.39 -15.18
C ILE A 130 3.36 12.29 -16.07
N SER A 131 3.25 11.19 -16.82
CA SER A 131 2.00 10.76 -17.44
C SER A 131 1.34 9.74 -16.51
N VAL A 132 0.05 9.93 -16.25
CA VAL A 132 -0.79 8.95 -15.54
C VAL A 132 -1.73 8.32 -16.55
N GLU A 133 -1.70 7.03 -16.67
CA GLU A 133 -2.57 6.22 -17.51
C GLU A 133 -3.62 5.55 -16.63
N TYR A 134 -4.89 5.77 -16.94
CA TYR A 134 -6.03 5.23 -16.20
C TYR A 134 -6.56 3.95 -16.83
N ASP A 135 -7.33 3.18 -16.07
CA ASP A 135 -7.88 1.88 -16.54
C ASP A 135 -8.88 2.01 -17.68
N ASP A 136 -9.50 3.17 -17.86
CA ASP A 136 -10.41 3.50 -18.97
C ASP A 136 -9.70 3.87 -20.29
N GLY A 137 -8.36 3.97 -20.24
CA GLY A 137 -7.52 4.33 -21.37
C GLY A 137 -7.25 5.85 -21.52
N ASP A 138 -7.85 6.66 -20.67
CA ASP A 138 -7.52 8.08 -20.59
C ASP A 138 -6.16 8.31 -19.93
N SER A 139 -5.59 9.48 -20.16
CA SER A 139 -4.31 9.84 -19.55
C SER A 139 -4.21 11.32 -19.22
N ASP A 140 -3.55 11.63 -18.11
CA ASP A 140 -3.21 12.97 -17.69
C ASP A 140 -1.70 13.22 -17.73
N LEU A 141 -1.32 14.46 -18.01
CA LEU A 141 0.05 14.94 -17.83
C LEU A 141 0.12 15.78 -16.55
N ILE A 142 1.05 15.43 -15.67
CA ILE A 142 1.23 16.10 -14.39
C ILE A 142 2.57 16.86 -14.39
N PRO A 143 2.54 18.20 -14.64
CA PRO A 143 3.73 19.03 -14.55
C PRO A 143 4.27 19.09 -13.13
N ASN A 144 5.58 18.89 -12.98
CA ASN A 144 6.22 18.82 -11.67
C ASN A 144 7.66 19.35 -11.73
N GLN A 145 8.19 19.76 -10.57
CA GLN A 145 9.60 20.14 -10.44
C GLN A 145 10.48 18.95 -10.09
N PHE A 146 9.99 18.08 -9.18
CA PHE A 146 10.70 16.91 -8.69
C PHE A 146 9.84 15.66 -8.75
N VAL A 147 10.48 14.51 -8.96
CA VAL A 147 9.86 13.19 -8.92
C VAL A 147 10.54 12.35 -7.83
N LEU A 148 9.75 11.74 -6.97
CA LEU A 148 10.20 10.70 -6.05
C LEU A 148 9.74 9.33 -6.56
N ILE A 149 10.67 8.44 -6.86
CA ILE A 149 10.38 7.06 -7.26
C ILE A 149 10.28 6.20 -6.00
N ALA A 150 9.07 5.73 -5.69
CA ALA A 150 8.74 4.89 -4.54
C ALA A 150 7.87 3.69 -4.96
N THR A 151 8.14 3.13 -6.14
CA THR A 151 7.31 2.11 -6.82
C THR A 151 7.35 0.73 -6.15
N GLY A 152 8.21 0.53 -5.16
CA GLY A 152 8.26 -0.70 -4.37
C GLY A 152 8.86 -1.88 -5.11
N SER A 153 8.46 -3.08 -4.69
CA SER A 153 8.94 -4.36 -5.22
C SER A 153 7.83 -5.41 -5.18
N THR A 154 8.02 -6.48 -5.94
CA THR A 154 7.14 -7.65 -5.96
C THR A 154 7.93 -8.93 -5.67
N PRO A 155 7.29 -9.98 -5.13
CA PRO A 155 7.92 -11.29 -5.00
C PRO A 155 8.46 -11.77 -6.35
N LYS A 156 9.65 -12.35 -6.34
CA LYS A 156 10.29 -12.89 -7.53
C LYS A 156 10.23 -14.41 -7.51
N SER A 157 9.70 -15.00 -8.56
CA SER A 157 9.74 -16.46 -8.78
C SER A 157 11.19 -16.97 -8.94
N LEU A 158 11.42 -18.19 -8.52
CA LEU A 158 12.67 -18.88 -8.83
C LEU A 158 12.69 -19.30 -10.30
N PRO A 159 13.86 -19.40 -10.96
CA PRO A 159 13.95 -19.72 -12.40
C PRO A 159 13.34 -21.06 -12.80
N PHE A 160 13.17 -21.96 -11.83
CA PHE A 160 12.69 -23.34 -12.03
C PHE A 160 11.37 -23.65 -11.32
N ILE A 161 10.80 -22.66 -10.58
CA ILE A 161 9.51 -22.75 -9.88
C ILE A 161 8.79 -21.43 -10.00
N GLU A 162 7.67 -21.44 -10.69
CA GLU A 162 6.78 -20.28 -10.78
C GLU A 162 5.69 -20.36 -9.73
N PHE A 163 5.14 -19.20 -9.32
CA PHE A 163 3.95 -19.16 -8.48
C PHE A 163 2.74 -19.59 -9.31
N ASP A 164 2.03 -20.61 -8.84
CA ASP A 164 0.75 -21.04 -9.42
C ASP A 164 -0.45 -20.48 -8.66
N HIS A 165 -0.19 -19.78 -7.53
CA HIS A 165 -1.18 -19.16 -6.65
C HIS A 165 -2.17 -20.15 -6.01
N GLU A 166 -1.93 -21.46 -6.13
CA GLU A 166 -2.74 -22.53 -5.56
C GLU A 166 -1.95 -23.37 -4.57
N ARG A 167 -0.77 -23.86 -4.97
CA ARG A 167 0.11 -24.70 -4.16
C ARG A 167 1.47 -24.07 -3.92
N ILE A 168 1.95 -23.32 -4.91
CA ILE A 168 3.19 -22.56 -4.83
C ILE A 168 2.81 -21.10 -4.68
N LEU A 169 2.74 -20.67 -3.42
CA LEU A 169 2.23 -19.36 -3.03
C LEU A 169 3.36 -18.36 -2.83
N SER A 170 3.12 -17.12 -3.20
CA SER A 170 3.95 -16.00 -2.80
C SER A 170 3.59 -15.52 -1.37
N SER A 171 4.38 -14.58 -0.85
CA SER A 171 4.04 -13.90 0.41
C SER A 171 2.72 -13.12 0.34
N ASP A 172 2.33 -12.67 -0.85
CA ASP A 172 1.09 -11.92 -1.07
C ASP A 172 -0.12 -12.85 -0.98
N ASP A 173 0.00 -14.05 -1.53
CA ASP A 173 -1.07 -15.04 -1.60
C ASP A 173 -1.44 -15.56 -0.21
N ILE A 174 -0.43 -15.95 0.59
CA ILE A 174 -0.64 -16.57 1.91
C ILE A 174 -1.39 -15.65 2.90
N LEU A 175 -1.38 -14.36 2.68
CA LEU A 175 -2.10 -13.40 3.53
C LEU A 175 -3.54 -13.17 3.06
N SER A 176 -3.93 -13.73 1.93
CA SER A 176 -5.24 -13.58 1.28
C SER A 176 -6.06 -14.86 1.23
N ILE A 177 -5.56 -15.95 1.86
CA ILE A 177 -6.20 -17.27 1.91
C ILE A 177 -7.52 -17.20 2.67
#